data_ae120f71f5271a2032352f4c8fa85408
#
_entry.id   ae120f71f5271a2032352f4c8fa85408
#
_cell.length_a   1.000
_cell.length_b   1.000
_cell.length_c   1.000
_cell.angle_alpha   90.00
_cell.angle_beta   90.00
_cell.angle_gamma   90.00
#
_symmetry.space_group_name_H-M   'P 1'
#
loop_
_entity.id
_entity.type
_entity.pdbx_description
1 polymer ?
#
loop_
_entity_poly.entity_id
_entity_poly.type
_entity_poly.pdbx_seq_one_letter_code
_entity_poly.pdbx_strand_id
1 'polypeptide(L)'
;KIQANMNKAHRDRVAFMRICSGKFERGQEVLHVQSGKKMSLAAPQQLMAQDRSIVDEAYAGDIIGIFDPGVFSIGDTVCDPKHKCVFSGIPTFAPELFAVVRQKDTLKRKQFVKGVEQIAQEGAIQIFREPNAGMESVIVGVVGVLQFEVLEYRLKNEYNVEIIRENLPYE
;
A
#
# COMPACT_ATOMS: atom_id res chain seq x y z
N LYS A 1 7.33 2.58 0.76
CA LYS A 1 6.10 2.28 1.51
C LYS A 1 4.89 2.84 0.78
N ILE A 2 3.78 2.14 0.80
CA ILE A 2 2.49 2.65 0.29
C ILE A 2 1.60 2.99 1.48
N GLN A 3 0.89 4.11 1.42
CA GLN A 3 -0.05 4.54 2.44
C GLN A 3 -1.28 5.18 1.79
N ALA A 4 -2.46 4.69 2.10
CA ALA A 4 -3.72 5.26 1.65
C ALA A 4 -4.41 6.03 2.80
N ASN A 5 -5.34 6.90 2.42
CA ASN A 5 -6.25 7.60 3.34
C ASN A 5 -5.55 8.40 4.47
N MET A 6 -4.35 8.93 4.22
CA MET A 6 -3.65 9.77 5.20
C MET A 6 -4.41 11.05 5.54
N ASN A 7 -5.19 11.55 4.59
CA ASN A 7 -6.06 12.71 4.79
C ASN A 7 -7.52 12.26 4.73
N LYS A 8 -8.30 12.58 5.76
CA LYS A 8 -9.75 12.27 5.80
C LYS A 8 -10.56 12.99 4.71
N ALA A 9 -10.12 14.16 4.28
CA ALA A 9 -10.77 14.96 3.24
C ALA A 9 -10.42 14.48 1.83
N HIS A 10 -9.25 13.89 1.65
CA HIS A 10 -8.77 13.40 0.36
C HIS A 10 -8.35 11.94 0.51
N ARG A 11 -9.11 11.04 -0.10
CA ARG A 11 -8.80 9.60 -0.14
C ARG A 11 -7.70 9.33 -1.16
N ASP A 12 -6.55 9.92 -0.95
CA ASP A 12 -5.37 9.76 -1.77
C ASP A 12 -4.50 8.61 -1.28
N ARG A 13 -3.76 8.05 -2.21
CA ARG A 13 -2.74 7.04 -1.97
C ARG A 13 -1.39 7.69 -2.25
N VAL A 14 -0.46 7.53 -1.31
CA VAL A 14 0.90 8.08 -1.40
C VAL A 14 1.90 6.93 -1.43
N ALA A 15 2.79 6.96 -2.41
CA ALA A 15 3.97 6.10 -2.45
C ALA A 15 5.17 6.87 -1.88
N PHE A 16 5.75 6.35 -0.81
CA PHE A 16 6.99 6.87 -0.24
C PHE A 16 8.18 6.21 -0.92
N MET A 17 9.00 7.02 -1.54
CA MET A 17 10.21 6.61 -2.24
C MET A 17 11.45 7.08 -1.50
N ARG A 18 12.42 6.20 -1.30
CA ARG A 18 13.75 6.56 -0.86
C ARG A 18 14.62 6.81 -2.09
N ILE A 19 15.28 7.95 -2.13
CA ILE A 19 16.30 8.25 -3.14
C ILE A 19 17.56 7.50 -2.75
N CYS A 20 17.99 6.53 -3.55
CA CYS A 20 19.13 5.68 -3.22
C CYS A 20 20.44 6.23 -3.80
N SER A 21 20.36 6.92 -4.96
CA SER A 21 21.54 7.54 -5.60
C SER A 21 21.12 8.70 -6.49
N GLY A 22 22.03 9.61 -6.74
CA GLY A 22 21.84 10.75 -7.62
C GLY A 22 20.94 11.83 -7.04
N LYS A 23 20.33 12.59 -7.94
CA LYS A 23 19.44 13.71 -7.67
C LYS A 23 18.10 13.42 -8.35
N PHE A 24 17.02 13.68 -7.64
CA PHE A 24 15.68 13.70 -8.16
C PHE A 24 15.25 15.16 -8.43
N GLU A 25 14.60 15.41 -9.55
CA GLU A 25 14.02 16.70 -9.91
C GLU A 25 12.52 16.56 -10.20
N ARG A 26 11.75 17.56 -9.77
CA ARG A 26 10.31 17.60 -10.01
C ARG A 26 9.99 17.52 -11.50
N GLY A 27 9.05 16.65 -11.87
CA GLY A 27 8.65 16.44 -13.25
C GLY A 27 9.60 15.55 -14.06
N GLN A 28 10.65 15.03 -13.44
CA GLN A 28 11.57 14.10 -14.10
C GLN A 28 10.85 12.89 -14.65
N GLU A 29 11.16 12.50 -15.89
CA GLU A 29 10.74 11.23 -16.46
C GLU A 29 11.55 10.09 -15.84
N VAL A 30 10.86 9.08 -15.33
CA VAL A 30 11.44 7.90 -14.71
C VAL A 30 10.88 6.64 -15.32
N LEU A 31 11.63 5.54 -15.21
CA LEU A 31 11.17 4.20 -15.55
C LEU A 31 10.71 3.47 -14.28
N HIS A 32 9.45 3.07 -14.23
CA HIS A 32 8.97 2.09 -13.25
C HIS A 32 9.33 0.69 -13.75
N VAL A 33 10.29 0.07 -13.09
CA VAL A 33 10.97 -1.13 -13.62
C VAL A 33 10.05 -2.33 -13.72
N GLN A 34 9.21 -2.56 -12.70
CA GLN A 34 8.32 -3.71 -12.62
C GLN A 34 7.25 -3.71 -13.71
N SER A 35 6.72 -2.53 -14.07
CA SER A 35 5.75 -2.43 -15.17
C SER A 35 6.40 -2.16 -16.53
N GLY A 36 7.66 -1.78 -16.58
CA GLY A 36 8.36 -1.34 -17.78
C GLY A 36 7.87 0.00 -18.36
N LYS A 37 7.03 0.75 -17.61
CA LYS A 37 6.43 1.99 -18.08
C LYS A 37 7.24 3.19 -17.65
N LYS A 38 7.38 4.15 -18.57
CA LYS A 38 7.89 5.49 -18.24
C LYS A 38 6.75 6.35 -17.69
N MET A 39 7.07 7.17 -16.70
CA MET A 39 6.15 8.11 -16.09
C MET A 39 6.87 9.36 -15.62
N SER A 40 6.15 10.47 -15.53
CA SER A 40 6.65 11.69 -14.92
C SER A 40 6.19 11.75 -13.45
N LEU A 41 7.13 12.00 -12.55
CA LEU A 41 6.83 12.18 -11.13
C LEU A 41 6.48 13.65 -10.88
N ALA A 42 5.20 13.98 -11.08
CA ALA A 42 4.68 15.32 -10.81
C ALA A 42 4.44 15.52 -9.30
N ALA A 43 4.73 16.72 -8.80
CA ALA A 43 4.43 17.17 -7.44
C ALA A 43 4.89 16.22 -6.30
N PRO A 44 6.19 15.91 -6.20
CA PRO A 44 6.71 15.19 -5.06
C PRO A 44 6.53 16.04 -3.79
N GLN A 45 6.16 15.39 -2.71
CA GLN A 45 5.87 16.01 -1.44
C GLN A 45 6.85 15.51 -0.38
N GLN A 46 7.37 16.40 0.42
CA GLN A 46 8.01 16.06 1.67
C GLN A 46 6.97 16.17 2.79
N LEU A 47 6.90 15.16 3.62
CA LEU A 47 5.99 15.11 4.74
C LEU A 47 6.76 15.43 6.01
N MET A 48 6.43 16.56 6.62
CA MET A 48 6.91 16.93 7.95
C MET A 48 5.71 16.95 8.90
N ALA A 49 5.54 15.87 9.65
CA ALA A 49 4.38 15.65 10.50
C ALA A 49 3.05 15.70 9.71
N GLN A 50 2.22 16.70 9.93
CA GLN A 50 0.94 16.88 9.20
C GLN A 50 1.06 17.80 7.98
N ASP A 51 2.18 18.52 7.85
CA ASP A 51 2.40 19.46 6.78
C ASP A 51 2.97 18.77 5.54
N ARG A 52 2.45 19.16 4.38
CA ARG A 52 2.90 18.71 3.08
C ARG A 52 3.51 19.90 2.35
N SER A 53 4.80 19.83 2.05
CA SER A 53 5.47 20.79 1.18
C SER A 53 5.86 20.14 -0.14
N ILE A 54 5.69 20.88 -1.23
CA ILE A 54 6.18 20.43 -2.55
C ILE A 54 7.70 20.58 -2.54
N VAL A 55 8.38 19.55 -3.02
CA VAL A 55 9.83 19.51 -3.11
C VAL A 55 10.23 19.54 -4.58
N ASP A 56 11.06 20.48 -4.97
CA ASP A 56 11.55 20.58 -6.34
C ASP A 56 12.72 19.63 -6.60
N GLU A 57 13.53 19.35 -5.59
CA GLU A 57 14.72 18.52 -5.65
C GLU A 57 14.84 17.62 -4.41
N ALA A 58 15.40 16.42 -4.60
CA ALA A 58 15.72 15.50 -3.52
C ALA A 58 17.02 14.74 -3.86
N TYR A 59 17.75 14.35 -2.82
CA TYR A 59 19.08 13.75 -2.95
C TYR A 59 19.14 12.37 -2.30
N ALA A 60 20.19 11.63 -2.60
CA ALA A 60 20.44 10.32 -2.01
C ALA A 60 20.34 10.36 -0.47
N GLY A 61 19.47 9.51 0.10
CA GLY A 61 19.11 9.46 1.51
C GLY A 61 17.75 10.05 1.83
N ASP A 62 17.22 10.97 1.00
CA ASP A 62 15.92 11.59 1.19
C ASP A 62 14.76 10.62 0.94
N ILE A 63 13.64 10.89 1.60
CA ILE A 63 12.38 10.20 1.37
C ILE A 63 11.36 11.22 0.86
N ILE A 64 10.81 10.96 -0.32
CA ILE A 64 9.76 11.78 -0.92
C ILE A 64 8.46 10.98 -1.02
N GLY A 65 7.34 11.66 -0.85
CA GLY A 65 6.00 11.12 -1.12
C GLY A 65 5.52 11.55 -2.50
N ILE A 66 4.99 10.64 -3.27
CA ILE A 66 4.35 10.94 -4.56
C ILE A 66 2.92 10.44 -4.55
N PHE A 67 2.03 11.19 -5.22
CA PHE A 67 0.69 10.70 -5.45
C PHE A 67 0.74 9.43 -6.30
N ASP A 68 0.05 8.38 -5.82
CA ASP A 68 0.01 7.10 -6.48
C ASP A 68 -1.41 6.73 -6.91
N PRO A 69 -1.70 6.70 -8.22
CA PRO A 69 -3.01 6.27 -8.72
C PRO A 69 -3.25 4.74 -8.60
N GLY A 70 -2.40 4.01 -7.90
CA GLY A 70 -2.49 2.56 -7.74
C GLY A 70 -1.48 1.77 -8.60
N VAL A 71 -0.40 2.42 -9.01
CA VAL A 71 0.64 1.84 -9.87
C VAL A 71 1.73 1.17 -9.06
N PHE A 72 2.12 1.76 -7.92
CA PHE A 72 3.26 1.29 -7.15
C PHE A 72 2.92 0.21 -6.14
N SER A 73 3.84 -0.71 -5.97
CA SER A 73 3.85 -1.72 -4.92
C SER A 73 5.08 -1.56 -4.02
N ILE A 74 5.02 -2.13 -2.81
CA ILE A 74 6.17 -2.11 -1.89
C ILE A 74 7.31 -2.91 -2.52
N GLY A 75 8.51 -2.32 -2.52
CA GLY A 75 9.71 -2.93 -3.12
C GLY A 75 9.93 -2.61 -4.59
N ASP A 76 9.01 -1.88 -5.23
CA ASP A 76 9.21 -1.43 -6.60
C ASP A 76 10.41 -0.51 -6.74
N THR A 77 11.03 -0.56 -7.92
CA THR A 77 12.16 0.26 -8.29
C THR A 77 11.77 1.28 -9.35
N VAL A 78 12.19 2.50 -9.11
CA VAL A 78 12.10 3.60 -10.08
C VAL A 78 13.51 4.07 -10.39
N CYS A 79 13.84 4.23 -11.66
CA CYS A 79 15.19 4.64 -12.08
C CYS A 79 15.16 5.57 -13.30
N ASP A 80 16.31 6.15 -13.61
CA ASP A 80 16.52 6.87 -14.86
C ASP A 80 16.30 5.89 -16.04
N PRO A 81 15.48 6.23 -17.04
CA PRO A 81 15.26 5.39 -18.21
C PRO A 81 16.54 5.01 -18.99
N LYS A 82 17.59 5.85 -18.88
CA LYS A 82 18.85 5.61 -19.55
C LYS A 82 19.80 4.70 -18.74
N HIS A 83 19.59 4.62 -17.43
CA HIS A 83 20.44 3.85 -16.51
C HIS A 83 19.59 2.89 -15.71
N LYS A 84 19.08 1.86 -16.37
CA LYS A 84 18.22 0.87 -15.75
C LYS A 84 18.94 0.13 -14.63
N CYS A 85 18.39 0.20 -13.43
CA CYS A 85 18.78 -0.59 -12.28
C CYS A 85 17.55 -1.23 -11.63
N VAL A 86 17.74 -2.32 -10.90
CA VAL A 86 16.67 -3.03 -10.18
C VAL A 86 17.19 -3.36 -8.80
N PHE A 87 16.48 -2.94 -7.77
CA PHE A 87 16.75 -3.42 -6.42
C PHE A 87 16.06 -4.76 -6.18
N SER A 88 16.68 -5.61 -5.39
CA SER A 88 16.02 -6.78 -4.83
C SER A 88 14.83 -6.31 -3.97
N GLY A 89 13.70 -7.01 -4.08
CA GLY A 89 12.49 -6.66 -3.33
C GLY A 89 12.72 -6.61 -1.82
N ILE A 90 11.81 -5.96 -1.11
CA ILE A 90 11.82 -5.92 0.36
C ILE A 90 11.30 -7.27 0.87
N PRO A 91 12.04 -7.97 1.74
CA PRO A 91 11.55 -9.22 2.35
C PRO A 91 10.25 -8.99 3.11
N THR A 92 9.28 -9.86 2.91
CA THR A 92 8.03 -9.89 3.69
C THR A 92 8.09 -11.07 4.66
N PHE A 93 7.63 -10.84 5.89
CA PHE A 93 7.48 -11.92 6.86
C PHE A 93 6.32 -12.82 6.45
N ALA A 94 6.51 -14.14 6.59
CA ALA A 94 5.41 -15.08 6.45
C ALA A 94 4.37 -14.81 7.56
N PRO A 95 3.07 -14.90 7.27
CA PRO A 95 2.05 -14.77 8.30
C PRO A 95 2.08 -15.98 9.22
N GLU A 96 1.85 -15.74 10.50
CA GLU A 96 1.78 -16.76 11.54
C GLU A 96 0.35 -17.03 11.99
N LEU A 97 -0.54 -16.04 11.83
CA LEU A 97 -1.93 -16.13 12.25
C LEU A 97 -2.84 -15.92 11.05
N PHE A 98 -3.90 -16.73 10.98
CA PHE A 98 -4.86 -16.68 9.88
C PHE A 98 -6.29 -16.53 10.40
N ALA A 99 -7.11 -15.80 9.67
CA ALA A 99 -8.53 -15.69 9.95
C ALA A 99 -9.33 -15.56 8.66
N VAL A 100 -10.53 -16.14 8.65
CA VAL A 100 -11.55 -15.82 7.65
C VAL A 100 -12.21 -14.51 8.06
N VAL A 101 -12.25 -13.58 7.13
CA VAL A 101 -12.82 -12.24 7.34
C VAL A 101 -13.93 -12.01 6.33
N ARG A 102 -15.09 -11.56 6.80
CA ARG A 102 -16.26 -11.23 5.97
C ARG A 102 -16.95 -9.97 6.48
N GLN A 103 -17.60 -9.23 5.58
CA GLN A 103 -18.42 -8.08 5.99
C GLN A 103 -19.69 -8.56 6.73
N LYS A 104 -20.11 -7.80 7.75
CA LYS A 104 -21.40 -8.04 8.42
C LYS A 104 -22.59 -7.69 7.54
N ASP A 105 -22.47 -6.59 6.79
CA ASP A 105 -23.50 -6.07 5.90
C ASP A 105 -23.14 -6.37 4.44
N THR A 106 -23.95 -7.18 3.78
CA THR A 106 -23.75 -7.59 2.38
C THR A 106 -23.81 -6.42 1.40
N LEU A 107 -24.52 -5.34 1.74
CA LEU A 107 -24.60 -4.13 0.92
C LEU A 107 -23.25 -3.39 0.84
N LYS A 108 -22.37 -3.61 1.79
CA LYS A 108 -21.02 -2.99 1.87
C LYS A 108 -19.92 -3.81 1.21
N ARG A 109 -20.26 -4.79 0.40
CA ARG A 109 -19.28 -5.68 -0.27
C ARG A 109 -18.22 -4.92 -1.05
N LYS A 110 -18.60 -3.90 -1.84
CA LYS A 110 -17.64 -3.11 -2.63
C LYS A 110 -16.62 -2.37 -1.75
N GLN A 111 -17.10 -1.78 -0.66
CA GLN A 111 -16.27 -1.09 0.33
C GLN A 111 -15.34 -2.08 1.05
N PHE A 112 -15.84 -3.27 1.39
CA PHE A 112 -15.08 -4.33 2.02
C PHE A 112 -13.91 -4.77 1.13
N VAL A 113 -14.20 -5.17 -0.11
CA VAL A 113 -13.16 -5.63 -1.06
C VAL A 113 -12.12 -4.55 -1.27
N LYS A 114 -12.55 -3.30 -1.54
CA LYS A 114 -11.65 -2.17 -1.72
C LYS A 114 -10.79 -1.92 -0.48
N GLY A 115 -11.38 -1.94 0.71
CA GLY A 115 -10.66 -1.68 1.95
C GLY A 115 -9.62 -2.75 2.25
N VAL A 116 -9.98 -4.01 2.15
CA VAL A 116 -9.07 -5.14 2.38
C VAL A 116 -7.92 -5.11 1.38
N GLU A 117 -8.19 -4.90 0.09
CA GLU A 117 -7.15 -4.83 -0.94
C GLU A 117 -6.19 -3.64 -0.73
N GLN A 118 -6.69 -2.46 -0.38
CA GLN A 118 -5.84 -1.31 -0.12
C GLN A 118 -4.95 -1.52 1.11
N ILE A 119 -5.50 -2.06 2.21
CA ILE A 119 -4.74 -2.33 3.44
C ILE A 119 -3.67 -3.41 3.18
N ALA A 120 -3.96 -4.41 2.34
CA ALA A 120 -2.97 -5.41 1.93
C ALA A 120 -1.85 -4.80 1.08
N GLN A 121 -2.17 -3.91 0.15
CA GLN A 121 -1.18 -3.20 -0.66
C GLN A 121 -0.23 -2.32 0.17
N GLU A 122 -0.67 -1.88 1.34
CA GLU A 122 0.18 -1.18 2.31
C GLU A 122 1.10 -2.11 3.12
N GLY A 123 0.97 -3.42 2.93
CA GLY A 123 1.77 -4.44 3.62
C GLY A 123 1.34 -4.69 5.07
N ALA A 124 0.17 -4.20 5.49
CA ALA A 124 -0.33 -4.41 6.84
C ALA A 124 -0.89 -5.82 7.06
N ILE A 125 -1.41 -6.44 6.02
CA ILE A 125 -1.97 -7.79 6.01
C ILE A 125 -1.60 -8.51 4.71
N GLN A 126 -1.72 -9.83 4.70
CA GLN A 126 -1.68 -10.64 3.48
C GLN A 126 -3.04 -11.26 3.21
N ILE A 127 -3.43 -11.33 1.92
CA ILE A 127 -4.73 -11.87 1.50
C ILE A 127 -4.51 -13.19 0.77
N PHE A 128 -5.27 -14.18 1.16
CA PHE A 128 -5.33 -15.48 0.51
C PHE A 128 -6.76 -15.73 0.04
N ARG A 129 -6.91 -16.26 -1.14
CA ARG A 129 -8.22 -16.58 -1.73
C ARG A 129 -8.26 -18.05 -2.08
N GLU A 130 -9.33 -18.72 -1.72
CA GLU A 130 -9.59 -20.06 -2.22
C GLU A 130 -10.03 -19.98 -3.69
N PRO A 131 -9.49 -20.82 -4.59
CA PRO A 131 -9.77 -20.73 -6.02
C PRO A 131 -11.26 -20.78 -6.40
N ASN A 132 -12.09 -21.42 -5.57
CA ASN A 132 -13.52 -21.62 -5.82
C ASN A 132 -14.42 -20.93 -4.79
N ALA A 133 -13.89 -20.18 -3.85
CA ALA A 133 -14.67 -19.42 -2.89
C ALA A 133 -15.19 -18.12 -3.53
N GLY A 134 -16.44 -17.78 -3.28
CA GLY A 134 -17.00 -16.51 -3.68
C GLY A 134 -16.27 -15.33 -3.02
N MET A 135 -16.44 -14.12 -3.58
CA MET A 135 -15.82 -12.90 -3.02
C MET A 135 -16.48 -12.43 -1.69
N GLU A 136 -17.19 -13.29 -0.99
CA GLU A 136 -17.91 -12.95 0.24
C GLU A 136 -17.03 -13.02 1.49
N SER A 137 -15.98 -13.81 1.43
CA SER A 137 -14.99 -13.95 2.49
C SER A 137 -13.58 -13.98 1.92
N VAL A 138 -12.62 -13.53 2.71
CA VAL A 138 -11.19 -13.61 2.39
C VAL A 138 -10.45 -14.20 3.58
N ILE A 139 -9.42 -14.98 3.32
CA ILE A 139 -8.49 -15.42 4.35
C ILE A 139 -7.44 -14.32 4.48
N VAL A 140 -7.28 -13.80 5.68
CA VAL A 140 -6.29 -12.80 6.04
C VAL A 140 -5.22 -13.44 6.87
N GLY A 141 -3.96 -13.29 6.45
CA GLY A 141 -2.78 -13.70 7.20
C GLY A 141 -2.04 -12.50 7.77
N VAL A 142 -1.60 -12.61 9.01
CA VAL A 142 -0.88 -11.57 9.73
C VAL A 142 0.26 -12.18 10.56
N VAL A 143 1.28 -11.36 10.86
CA VAL A 143 2.39 -11.79 11.73
C VAL A 143 2.00 -11.72 13.22
N GLY A 144 1.11 -10.82 13.59
CA GLY A 144 0.70 -10.63 14.97
C GLY A 144 -0.74 -10.17 15.13
N VAL A 145 -1.34 -10.45 16.29
CA VAL A 145 -2.76 -10.18 16.60
C VAL A 145 -3.15 -8.72 16.40
N LEU A 146 -2.26 -7.77 16.73
CA LEU A 146 -2.53 -6.34 16.57
C LEU A 146 -2.84 -5.92 15.13
N GLN A 147 -2.33 -6.65 14.14
CA GLN A 147 -2.64 -6.35 12.73
C GLN A 147 -4.12 -6.61 12.40
N PHE A 148 -4.76 -7.59 13.05
CA PHE A 148 -6.20 -7.79 12.93
C PHE A 148 -6.99 -6.63 13.55
N GLU A 149 -6.58 -6.13 14.71
CA GLU A 149 -7.23 -4.98 15.35
C GLU A 149 -7.11 -3.72 14.47
N VAL A 150 -5.94 -3.49 13.87
CA VAL A 150 -5.72 -2.40 12.92
C VAL A 150 -6.62 -2.58 11.69
N LEU A 151 -6.75 -3.79 11.15
CA LEU A 151 -7.64 -4.08 10.02
C LEU A 151 -9.10 -3.74 10.36
N GLU A 152 -9.59 -4.23 11.51
CA GLU A 152 -10.96 -3.97 11.97
C GLU A 152 -11.23 -2.48 12.16
N TYR A 153 -10.32 -1.79 12.85
CA TYR A 153 -10.40 -0.35 13.09
C TYR A 153 -10.44 0.45 11.77
N ARG A 154 -9.54 0.14 10.84
CA ARG A 154 -9.43 0.85 9.57
C ARG A 154 -10.63 0.58 8.66
N LEU A 155 -11.09 -0.67 8.55
CA LEU A 155 -12.29 -0.99 7.77
C LEU A 155 -13.51 -0.25 8.30
N LYS A 156 -13.67 -0.16 9.62
CA LYS A 156 -14.77 0.57 10.23
C LYS A 156 -14.68 2.08 10.01
N ASN A 157 -13.53 2.68 10.25
CA ASN A 157 -13.38 4.14 10.30
C ASN A 157 -13.07 4.79 8.93
N GLU A 158 -12.39 4.07 8.04
CA GLU A 158 -12.01 4.59 6.72
C GLU A 158 -12.98 4.15 5.61
N TYR A 159 -13.54 2.94 5.72
CA TYR A 159 -14.40 2.36 4.68
C TYR A 159 -15.85 2.19 5.12
N ASN A 160 -16.18 2.48 6.38
CA ASN A 160 -17.50 2.29 6.97
C ASN A 160 -18.00 0.84 6.87
N VAL A 161 -17.12 -0.13 7.10
CA VAL A 161 -17.40 -1.57 7.03
C VAL A 161 -17.11 -2.22 8.37
N GLU A 162 -18.11 -2.87 8.95
CA GLU A 162 -17.91 -3.79 10.07
C GLU A 162 -17.72 -5.21 9.56
N ILE A 163 -16.81 -5.94 10.18
CA ILE A 163 -16.46 -7.30 9.78
C ILE A 163 -16.76 -8.32 10.88
N ILE A 164 -16.86 -9.58 10.45
CA ILE A 164 -16.80 -10.76 11.29
C ILE A 164 -15.47 -11.44 10.99
N ARG A 165 -14.74 -11.80 12.04
CA ARG A 165 -13.47 -12.51 11.98
C ARG A 165 -13.61 -13.86 12.66
N GLU A 166 -13.22 -14.91 11.97
CA GLU A 166 -13.16 -16.29 12.49
C GLU A 166 -11.71 -16.77 12.37
N ASN A 167 -11.04 -16.93 13.51
CA ASN A 167 -9.65 -17.38 13.52
C ASN A 167 -9.55 -18.80 13.00
N LEU A 168 -8.54 -19.06 12.19
CA LEU A 168 -8.23 -20.38 11.68
C LEU A 168 -7.17 -21.06 12.60
N PRO A 169 -7.33 -22.34 12.90
CA PRO A 169 -6.41 -23.07 13.77
C PRO A 169 -5.16 -23.57 13.02
N TYR A 170 -4.57 -22.72 12.19
CA TYR A 170 -3.30 -23.04 11.52
C TYR A 170 -2.15 -22.48 12.36
N GLU A 171 -1.15 -23.31 12.54
CA GLU A 171 0.18 -22.98 13.08
C GLU A 171 1.22 -23.07 11.97
#